data_2e0944f2cee194bee76c3015ddd66667
#
_entry.id   2e0944f2cee194bee76c3015ddd66667
#
_cell.length_a   1.000
_cell.length_b   1.000
_cell.length_c   1.000
_cell.angle_alpha   90.00
_cell.angle_beta   90.00
_cell.angle_gamma   90.00
#
_symmetry.space_group_name_H-M   'P 1'
#
loop_
_entity.id
_entity.type
_entity.pdbx_description
1 polymer ?
#
loop_
_entity_poly.entity_id
_entity_poly.type
_entity_poly.pdbx_seq_one_letter_code
_entity_poly.pdbx_strand_id
1 'polypeptide(L)'
;DGIKQAELFAKMDVIGGYTATTRAARLMNGLGFKQPQEQLPVNSFSGGWRMRLNLAQALMCRSDVLLLDEPTNHLDLDAVIWLQDWLCKYPGTLLLISHDREFLDTITDHIVHIEHQKGEIYTGNYSAFEKRRAEQLAQQQSSFEKQQREIAHIQSFITRFRAQATKAKQAQSRIKSLERMELIAQAHIDSPFHFSFGTPEKLPNPMLKLEK
;
A
#
# COMPACT_ATOMS: atom_id res chain seq x y z
N ASP A 1 -5.00 -47.11 28.34
CA ASP A 1 -5.84 -46.00 27.85
C ASP A 1 -5.56 -44.66 28.56
N GLY A 2 -5.23 -44.64 29.84
CA GLY A 2 -4.97 -43.41 30.60
C GLY A 2 -3.81 -42.57 30.09
N ILE A 3 -2.71 -43.20 29.64
CA ILE A 3 -1.54 -42.51 29.08
C ILE A 3 -1.93 -41.76 27.79
N LYS A 4 -2.66 -42.43 26.90
CA LYS A 4 -3.11 -41.85 25.65
C LYS A 4 -4.08 -40.68 25.86
N GLN A 5 -4.92 -40.76 26.88
CA GLN A 5 -5.82 -39.71 27.31
C GLN A 5 -5.05 -38.48 27.84
N ALA A 6 -4.04 -38.71 28.67
CA ALA A 6 -3.17 -37.63 29.16
C ALA A 6 -2.41 -36.92 28.04
N GLU A 7 -1.88 -37.68 27.07
CA GLU A 7 -1.25 -37.10 25.88
C GLU A 7 -2.21 -36.22 25.02
N LEU A 8 -3.46 -36.68 24.89
CA LEU A 8 -4.48 -35.89 24.15
C LEU A 8 -4.84 -34.61 24.91
N PHE A 9 -4.99 -34.66 26.23
CA PHE A 9 -5.21 -33.45 27.02
C PHE A 9 -4.04 -32.48 26.95
N ALA A 10 -2.79 -32.98 27.03
CA ALA A 10 -1.62 -32.15 26.85
C ALA A 10 -1.57 -31.49 25.47
N LYS A 11 -1.90 -32.23 24.40
CA LYS A 11 -2.01 -31.64 23.02
C LYS A 11 -3.10 -30.60 22.95
N MET A 12 -4.27 -30.85 23.56
CA MET A 12 -5.38 -29.87 23.59
C MET A 12 -4.99 -28.59 24.32
N ASP A 13 -4.19 -28.67 25.36
CA ASP A 13 -3.69 -27.52 26.11
C ASP A 13 -2.70 -26.71 25.27
N VAL A 14 -1.72 -27.38 24.64
CA VAL A 14 -0.69 -26.75 23.79
C VAL A 14 -1.33 -25.95 22.63
N ILE A 15 -2.35 -26.49 21.97
CA ILE A 15 -3.06 -25.78 20.90
C ILE A 15 -4.06 -24.74 21.43
N GLY A 16 -4.27 -24.67 22.75
CA GLY A 16 -5.29 -23.81 23.37
C GLY A 16 -6.72 -24.22 22.98
N GLY A 17 -6.97 -25.53 22.82
CA GLY A 17 -8.23 -26.09 22.38
C GLY A 17 -9.40 -25.75 23.30
N TYR A 18 -9.17 -25.73 24.62
CA TYR A 18 -10.18 -25.38 25.62
C TYR A 18 -10.71 -23.95 25.52
N THR A 19 -9.92 -23.03 24.99
CA THR A 19 -10.31 -21.63 24.80
C THR A 19 -10.73 -21.31 23.36
N ALA A 20 -10.73 -22.30 22.48
CA ALA A 20 -10.97 -22.10 21.04
C ALA A 20 -12.33 -21.45 20.76
N THR A 21 -13.41 -21.95 21.39
CA THR A 21 -14.76 -21.38 21.21
C THR A 21 -14.84 -19.92 21.66
N THR A 22 -14.26 -19.60 22.82
CA THR A 22 -14.25 -18.24 23.35
C THR A 22 -13.44 -17.30 22.46
N ARG A 23 -12.29 -17.76 21.91
CA ARG A 23 -11.49 -16.99 20.96
C ARG A 23 -12.26 -16.75 19.66
N ALA A 24 -12.92 -17.78 19.12
CA ALA A 24 -13.72 -17.66 17.91
C ALA A 24 -14.86 -16.65 18.10
N ALA A 25 -15.63 -16.76 19.20
CA ALA A 25 -16.69 -15.82 19.53
C ALA A 25 -16.19 -14.38 19.65
N ARG A 26 -15.01 -14.18 20.29
CA ARG A 26 -14.38 -12.85 20.40
C ARG A 26 -13.98 -12.26 19.03
N LEU A 27 -13.42 -13.08 18.13
CA LEU A 27 -13.06 -12.67 16.77
C LEU A 27 -14.30 -12.33 15.95
N MET A 28 -15.34 -13.19 16.01
CA MET A 28 -16.59 -12.94 15.33
C MET A 28 -17.26 -11.66 15.82
N ASN A 29 -17.36 -11.47 17.13
CA ASN A 29 -17.92 -10.25 17.72
C ASN A 29 -17.18 -8.99 17.28
N GLY A 30 -15.83 -8.99 17.31
CA GLY A 30 -15.02 -7.88 16.83
C GLY A 30 -15.23 -7.54 15.36
N LEU A 31 -15.56 -8.53 14.52
CA LEU A 31 -15.88 -8.35 13.10
C LEU A 31 -17.38 -8.06 12.87
N GLY A 32 -18.15 -7.76 13.92
CA GLY A 32 -19.53 -7.30 13.84
C GLY A 32 -20.60 -8.40 13.93
N PHE A 33 -20.23 -9.67 14.14
CA PHE A 33 -21.21 -10.73 14.34
C PHE A 33 -21.87 -10.62 15.72
N LYS A 34 -23.16 -10.83 15.77
CA LYS A 34 -23.93 -10.89 17.01
C LYS A 34 -23.98 -12.34 17.54
N GLN A 35 -24.06 -12.50 18.86
CA GLN A 35 -24.08 -13.82 19.51
C GLN A 35 -25.05 -14.83 18.88
N PRO A 36 -26.32 -14.49 18.49
CA PRO A 36 -27.20 -15.45 17.82
C PRO A 36 -26.67 -15.95 16.46
N GLN A 37 -25.79 -15.20 15.82
CA GLN A 37 -25.23 -15.53 14.50
C GLN A 37 -24.09 -16.54 14.57
N GLU A 38 -23.49 -16.74 15.75
CA GLU A 38 -22.35 -17.66 15.96
C GLU A 38 -22.70 -19.12 15.68
N GLN A 39 -23.97 -19.47 15.79
CA GLN A 39 -24.47 -20.84 15.60
C GLN A 39 -25.14 -21.05 14.24
N LEU A 40 -25.23 -20.02 13.41
CA LEU A 40 -25.84 -20.11 12.09
C LEU A 40 -24.92 -20.83 11.09
N PRO A 41 -25.48 -21.61 10.17
CA PRO A 41 -24.70 -22.24 9.11
C PRO A 41 -24.10 -21.18 8.16
N VAL A 42 -22.87 -21.42 7.71
CA VAL A 42 -22.10 -20.47 6.87
C VAL A 42 -22.85 -20.06 5.60
N ASN A 43 -23.63 -20.97 5.01
CA ASN A 43 -24.41 -20.72 3.79
C ASN A 43 -25.58 -19.75 4.00
N SER A 44 -25.99 -19.47 5.23
CA SER A 44 -27.03 -18.47 5.54
C SER A 44 -26.55 -17.04 5.45
N PHE A 45 -25.22 -16.82 5.39
CA PHE A 45 -24.62 -15.50 5.33
C PHE A 45 -24.46 -14.99 3.89
N SER A 46 -24.58 -13.68 3.71
CA SER A 46 -24.26 -13.02 2.45
C SER A 46 -22.76 -13.10 2.12
N GLY A 47 -22.38 -12.76 0.88
CA GLY A 47 -20.97 -12.78 0.44
C GLY A 47 -20.04 -12.00 1.35
N GLY A 48 -20.41 -10.75 1.70
CA GLY A 48 -19.60 -9.89 2.58
C GLY A 48 -19.44 -10.48 3.99
N TRP A 49 -20.51 -11.04 4.57
CA TRP A 49 -20.42 -11.72 5.86
C TRP A 49 -19.56 -12.98 5.82
N ARG A 50 -19.59 -13.73 4.71
CA ARG A 50 -18.69 -14.89 4.54
C ARG A 50 -17.24 -14.46 4.41
N MET A 51 -16.94 -13.30 3.79
CA MET A 51 -15.57 -12.74 3.78
C MET A 51 -15.10 -12.38 5.19
N ARG A 52 -15.96 -11.79 6.02
CA ARG A 52 -15.66 -11.53 7.45
C ARG A 52 -15.39 -12.83 8.23
N LEU A 53 -16.14 -13.91 7.94
CA LEU A 53 -15.89 -15.23 8.55
C LEU A 53 -14.54 -15.81 8.12
N ASN A 54 -14.18 -15.69 6.84
CA ASN A 54 -12.87 -16.13 6.36
C ASN A 54 -11.74 -15.37 7.05
N LEU A 55 -11.90 -14.03 7.22
CA LEU A 55 -10.97 -13.23 8.00
C LEU A 55 -10.88 -13.73 9.45
N ALA A 56 -12.02 -13.94 10.12
CA ALA A 56 -12.04 -14.49 11.49
C ALA A 56 -11.28 -15.82 11.58
N GLN A 57 -11.45 -16.69 10.58
CA GLN A 57 -10.75 -17.97 10.50
C GLN A 57 -9.23 -17.79 10.35
N ALA A 58 -8.79 -16.87 9.49
CA ALA A 58 -7.36 -16.55 9.35
C ALA A 58 -6.77 -16.02 10.65
N LEU A 59 -7.46 -15.10 11.33
CA LEU A 59 -7.03 -14.53 12.62
C LEU A 59 -7.07 -15.56 13.77
N MET A 60 -7.88 -16.61 13.65
CA MET A 60 -7.94 -17.70 14.63
C MET A 60 -6.71 -18.59 14.59
N CYS A 61 -6.08 -18.73 13.41
CA CYS A 61 -4.87 -19.53 13.23
C CYS A 61 -3.68 -18.89 13.96
N ARG A 62 -2.97 -19.70 14.74
CA ARG A 62 -1.68 -19.28 15.29
C ARG A 62 -0.62 -19.47 14.23
N SER A 63 -0.06 -18.38 13.74
CA SER A 63 0.98 -18.40 12.71
C SER A 63 2.09 -17.42 13.06
N ASP A 64 3.31 -17.71 12.62
CA ASP A 64 4.45 -16.80 12.77
C ASP A 64 4.39 -15.67 11.73
N VAL A 65 3.69 -15.92 10.61
CA VAL A 65 3.50 -14.97 9.51
C VAL A 65 2.04 -14.94 9.12
N LEU A 66 1.45 -13.74 9.12
CA LEU A 66 0.09 -13.47 8.68
C LEU A 66 0.12 -12.63 7.41
N LEU A 67 -0.53 -13.12 6.36
CA LEU A 67 -0.64 -12.45 5.06
C LEU A 67 -2.08 -11.98 4.89
N LEU A 68 -2.29 -10.67 4.73
CA LEU A 68 -3.62 -10.08 4.53
C LEU A 68 -3.61 -9.21 3.27
N ASP A 69 -4.57 -9.47 2.41
CA ASP A 69 -4.82 -8.69 1.20
C ASP A 69 -6.17 -8.00 1.31
N GLU A 70 -6.14 -6.65 1.37
CA GLU A 70 -7.30 -5.77 1.50
C GLU A 70 -8.29 -6.22 2.62
N PRO A 71 -7.83 -6.43 3.87
CA PRO A 71 -8.67 -7.01 4.92
C PRO A 71 -9.80 -6.08 5.39
N THR A 72 -9.74 -4.79 5.10
CA THR A 72 -10.75 -3.79 5.45
C THR A 72 -11.96 -3.82 4.51
N ASN A 73 -11.84 -4.47 3.35
CA ASN A 73 -12.95 -4.58 2.42
C ASN A 73 -14.16 -5.28 3.06
N HIS A 74 -15.33 -4.71 2.87
CA HIS A 74 -16.60 -5.20 3.43
C HIS A 74 -16.74 -5.10 4.96
N LEU A 75 -15.82 -4.44 5.65
CA LEU A 75 -15.94 -4.12 7.07
C LEU A 75 -16.65 -2.78 7.24
N ASP A 76 -17.42 -2.64 8.31
CA ASP A 76 -17.88 -1.36 8.83
C ASP A 76 -16.78 -0.72 9.69
N LEU A 77 -16.95 0.55 10.02
CA LEU A 77 -15.94 1.31 10.75
C LEU A 77 -15.57 0.69 12.10
N ASP A 78 -16.55 0.17 12.83
CA ASP A 78 -16.31 -0.45 14.14
C ASP A 78 -15.44 -1.71 14.00
N ALA A 79 -15.70 -2.54 12.98
CA ALA A 79 -14.91 -3.73 12.70
C ALA A 79 -13.49 -3.38 12.20
N VAL A 80 -13.32 -2.28 11.43
CA VAL A 80 -11.99 -1.80 11.01
C VAL A 80 -11.17 -1.36 12.22
N ILE A 81 -11.73 -0.55 13.11
CA ILE A 81 -11.05 -0.09 14.35
C ILE A 81 -10.66 -1.29 15.21
N TRP A 82 -11.58 -2.23 15.39
CA TRP A 82 -11.30 -3.44 16.15
C TRP A 82 -10.17 -4.28 15.51
N LEU A 83 -10.21 -4.46 14.18
CA LEU A 83 -9.16 -5.20 13.44
C LEU A 83 -7.80 -4.53 13.58
N GLN A 84 -7.76 -3.21 13.46
CA GLN A 84 -6.56 -2.41 13.65
C GLN A 84 -5.94 -2.64 15.04
N ASP A 85 -6.75 -2.55 16.09
CA ASP A 85 -6.30 -2.81 17.47
C ASP A 85 -5.81 -4.26 17.67
N TRP A 86 -6.41 -5.20 16.98
CA TRP A 86 -6.01 -6.60 17.04
C TRP A 86 -4.68 -6.82 16.32
N LEU A 87 -4.51 -6.26 15.12
CA LEU A 87 -3.29 -6.39 14.32
C LEU A 87 -2.08 -5.70 14.97
N CYS A 88 -2.27 -4.55 15.61
CA CYS A 88 -1.21 -3.89 16.39
C CYS A 88 -0.66 -4.75 17.53
N LYS A 89 -1.42 -5.74 18.01
CA LYS A 89 -1.05 -6.66 19.08
C LYS A 89 -0.62 -8.04 18.56
N TYR A 90 -0.58 -8.21 17.26
CA TYR A 90 -0.20 -9.48 16.66
C TYR A 90 1.28 -9.79 16.94
N PRO A 91 1.61 -10.96 17.53
CA PRO A 91 2.99 -11.23 17.98
C PRO A 91 3.92 -11.68 16.85
N GLY A 92 3.38 -12.05 15.69
CA GLY A 92 4.13 -12.54 14.53
C GLY A 92 4.47 -11.47 13.52
N THR A 93 5.00 -11.87 12.37
CA THR A 93 5.22 -11.00 11.24
C THR A 93 3.92 -10.80 10.46
N LEU A 94 3.55 -9.55 10.21
CA LEU A 94 2.39 -9.19 9.40
C LEU A 94 2.84 -8.67 8.04
N LEU A 95 2.35 -9.25 6.96
CA LEU A 95 2.43 -8.69 5.61
C LEU A 95 1.04 -8.29 5.15
N LEU A 96 0.85 -6.98 4.98
CA LEU A 96 -0.45 -6.36 4.74
C LEU A 96 -0.45 -5.60 3.42
N ILE A 97 -1.45 -5.85 2.58
CA ILE A 97 -1.75 -5.05 1.40
C ILE A 97 -3.05 -4.30 1.69
N SER A 98 -3.04 -2.98 1.56
CA SER A 98 -4.23 -2.13 1.69
C SER A 98 -4.07 -0.83 0.92
N HIS A 99 -5.20 -0.27 0.48
CA HIS A 99 -5.28 1.08 -0.07
C HIS A 99 -5.72 2.12 1.00
N ASP A 100 -6.06 1.68 2.19
CA ASP A 100 -6.43 2.54 3.32
C ASP A 100 -5.16 3.04 4.02
N ARG A 101 -4.85 4.32 3.79
CA ARG A 101 -3.62 4.96 4.29
C ARG A 101 -3.61 5.10 5.81
N GLU A 102 -4.74 5.43 6.41
CA GLU A 102 -4.85 5.60 7.87
C GLU A 102 -4.68 4.26 8.59
N PHE A 103 -5.24 3.21 8.01
CA PHE A 103 -5.10 1.84 8.50
C PHE A 103 -3.63 1.38 8.43
N LEU A 104 -2.96 1.58 7.28
CA LEU A 104 -1.54 1.27 7.13
C LEU A 104 -0.68 2.09 8.09
N ASP A 105 -0.96 3.37 8.23
CA ASP A 105 -0.13 4.30 9.04
C ASP A 105 -0.09 3.92 10.51
N THR A 106 -1.17 3.33 11.00
CA THR A 106 -1.29 2.91 12.40
C THR A 106 -0.61 1.57 12.69
N ILE A 107 -0.63 0.64 11.71
CA ILE A 107 -0.22 -0.76 11.94
C ILE A 107 1.22 -1.00 11.50
N THR A 108 1.69 -0.33 10.44
CA THR A 108 2.95 -0.68 9.79
C THR A 108 4.13 0.11 10.32
N ASP A 109 5.27 -0.54 10.43
CA ASP A 109 6.58 0.03 10.74
C ASP A 109 7.56 -0.06 9.56
N HIS A 110 7.18 -0.78 8.50
CA HIS A 110 7.91 -0.89 7.25
C HIS A 110 6.94 -0.88 6.08
N ILE A 111 7.33 -0.20 4.99
CA ILE A 111 6.58 -0.18 3.73
C ILE A 111 7.43 -0.82 2.64
N VAL A 112 6.88 -1.80 1.96
CA VAL A 112 7.47 -2.37 0.74
C VAL A 112 6.80 -1.71 -0.45
N HIS A 113 7.55 -0.88 -1.16
CA HIS A 113 7.11 -0.22 -2.38
C HIS A 113 7.59 -0.99 -3.60
N ILE A 114 6.67 -1.38 -4.46
CA ILE A 114 6.98 -2.14 -5.69
C ILE A 114 6.82 -1.20 -6.88
N GLU A 115 7.92 -0.90 -7.55
CA GLU A 115 7.94 -0.06 -8.75
C GLU A 115 8.95 -0.60 -9.76
N HIS A 116 8.62 -0.55 -11.06
CA HIS A 116 9.48 -1.05 -12.14
C HIS A 116 10.03 -2.48 -11.90
N GLN A 117 9.20 -3.39 -11.37
CA GLN A 117 9.55 -4.78 -11.04
C GLN A 117 10.62 -4.92 -9.95
N LYS A 118 10.86 -3.88 -9.17
CA LYS A 118 11.76 -3.87 -8.00
C LYS A 118 10.98 -3.54 -6.75
N GLY A 119 11.32 -4.21 -5.65
CA GLY A 119 10.78 -3.91 -4.34
C GLY A 119 11.82 -3.14 -3.52
N GLU A 120 11.42 -2.00 -2.96
CA GLU A 120 12.24 -1.22 -2.03
C GLU A 120 11.55 -1.19 -0.66
N ILE A 121 12.34 -1.37 0.40
CA ILE A 121 11.85 -1.36 1.77
C ILE A 121 12.16 -0.01 2.40
N TYR A 122 11.11 0.63 2.92
CA TYR A 122 11.20 1.89 3.67
C TYR A 122 10.87 1.63 5.13
N THR A 123 11.74 2.03 6.03
CA THR A 123 11.48 1.99 7.47
C THR A 123 10.61 3.18 7.87
N GLY A 124 9.58 2.92 8.65
CA GLY A 124 8.59 3.87 9.10
C GLY A 124 7.20 3.52 8.59
N ASN A 125 6.21 4.28 9.03
CA ASN A 125 4.82 4.14 8.62
C ASN A 125 4.56 4.72 7.22
N TYR A 126 3.31 4.65 6.76
CA TYR A 126 2.95 5.09 5.41
C TYR A 126 3.19 6.59 5.17
N SER A 127 2.88 7.44 6.15
CA SER A 127 3.15 8.90 6.08
C SER A 127 4.65 9.22 5.96
N ALA A 128 5.49 8.48 6.69
CA ALA A 128 6.94 8.63 6.57
C ALA A 128 7.47 8.20 5.20
N PHE A 129 6.90 7.13 4.64
CA PHE A 129 7.19 6.69 3.28
C PHE A 129 6.80 7.73 2.25
N GLU A 130 5.56 8.27 2.28
CA GLU A 130 5.09 9.30 1.35
C GLU A 130 6.02 10.53 1.34
N LYS A 131 6.43 10.99 2.52
CA LYS A 131 7.34 12.12 2.66
C LYS A 131 8.70 11.84 2.01
N ARG A 132 9.30 10.68 2.31
CA ARG A 132 10.61 10.30 1.72
C ARG A 132 10.52 10.15 0.21
N ARG A 133 9.43 9.55 -0.30
CA ARG A 133 9.20 9.40 -1.73
C ARG A 133 9.06 10.75 -2.42
N ALA A 134 8.30 11.69 -1.84
CA ALA A 134 8.18 13.05 -2.36
C ALA A 134 9.54 13.77 -2.42
N GLU A 135 10.35 13.63 -1.39
CA GLU A 135 11.71 14.20 -1.34
C GLU A 135 12.62 13.57 -2.42
N GLN A 136 12.59 12.26 -2.60
CA GLN A 136 13.37 11.55 -3.63
C GLN A 136 12.96 11.99 -5.05
N LEU A 137 11.65 12.07 -5.33
CA LEU A 137 11.13 12.51 -6.62
C LEU A 137 11.52 13.98 -6.91
N ALA A 138 11.43 14.87 -5.91
CA ALA A 138 11.84 16.26 -6.05
C ALA A 138 13.36 16.39 -6.32
N GLN A 139 14.18 15.57 -5.65
CA GLN A 139 15.61 15.54 -5.86
C GLN A 139 15.96 14.99 -7.26
N GLN A 140 15.29 13.93 -7.70
CA GLN A 140 15.46 13.36 -9.04
C GLN A 140 15.08 14.39 -10.12
N GLN A 141 13.95 15.07 -9.97
CA GLN A 141 13.50 16.11 -10.89
C GLN A 141 14.49 17.27 -10.97
N SER A 142 14.96 17.76 -9.83
CA SER A 142 15.99 18.81 -9.77
C SER A 142 17.30 18.40 -10.46
N SER A 143 17.73 17.15 -10.24
CA SER A 143 18.93 16.59 -10.87
C SER A 143 18.76 16.45 -12.39
N PHE A 144 17.58 16.00 -12.85
CA PHE A 144 17.22 15.94 -14.26
C PHE A 144 17.27 17.32 -14.91
N GLU A 145 16.64 18.33 -14.33
CA GLU A 145 16.63 19.70 -14.86
C GLU A 145 18.04 20.31 -14.93
N LYS A 146 18.86 20.03 -13.91
CA LYS A 146 20.26 20.47 -13.89
C LYS A 146 21.06 19.82 -15.02
N GLN A 147 20.89 18.51 -15.21
CA GLN A 147 21.54 17.77 -16.30
C GLN A 147 21.07 18.27 -17.67
N GLN A 148 19.76 18.52 -17.86
CA GLN A 148 19.22 19.06 -19.13
C GLN A 148 19.82 20.43 -19.46
N ARG A 149 19.97 21.31 -18.46
CA ARG A 149 20.65 22.61 -18.66
C ARG A 149 22.11 22.45 -19.05
N GLU A 150 22.82 21.49 -18.45
CA GLU A 150 24.21 21.20 -18.79
C GLU A 150 24.35 20.64 -20.22
N ILE A 151 23.48 19.69 -20.59
CA ILE A 151 23.42 19.15 -21.96
C ILE A 151 23.18 20.26 -22.98
N ALA A 152 22.19 21.12 -22.75
CA ALA A 152 21.89 22.25 -23.64
C ALA A 152 23.09 23.22 -23.76
N HIS A 153 23.77 23.50 -22.66
CA HIS A 153 24.98 24.34 -22.68
C HIS A 153 26.12 23.70 -23.50
N ILE A 154 26.37 22.42 -23.32
CA ILE A 154 27.38 21.67 -24.08
C ILE A 154 27.02 21.64 -25.57
N GLN A 155 25.76 21.37 -25.91
CA GLN A 155 25.26 21.35 -27.29
C GLN A 155 25.42 22.72 -27.96
N SER A 156 25.07 23.80 -27.26
CA SER A 156 25.22 25.16 -27.78
C SER A 156 26.70 25.51 -28.05
N PHE A 157 27.59 25.08 -27.16
CA PHE A 157 29.02 25.24 -27.37
C PHE A 157 29.53 24.47 -28.59
N ILE A 158 29.13 23.20 -28.75
CA ILE A 158 29.49 22.37 -29.90
C ILE A 158 29.00 23.03 -31.19
N THR A 159 27.74 23.46 -31.25
CA THR A 159 27.13 24.11 -32.44
C THR A 159 27.91 25.38 -32.81
N ARG A 160 28.27 26.22 -31.84
CA ARG A 160 28.99 27.49 -32.09
C ARG A 160 30.42 27.29 -32.57
N PHE A 161 31.13 26.27 -32.05
CA PHE A 161 32.57 26.14 -32.25
C PHE A 161 33.01 24.97 -33.12
N ARG A 162 32.06 24.13 -33.62
CA ARG A 162 32.36 22.95 -34.46
C ARG A 162 33.18 23.30 -35.72
N ALA A 163 32.95 24.47 -36.31
CA ALA A 163 33.61 24.90 -37.56
C ALA A 163 34.93 25.65 -37.32
N GLN A 164 35.32 25.96 -36.08
CA GLN A 164 36.53 26.71 -35.76
C GLN A 164 37.72 25.77 -35.47
N ALA A 165 38.72 25.75 -36.32
CA ALA A 165 39.90 24.89 -36.22
C ALA A 165 40.61 24.99 -34.86
N THR A 166 40.70 26.18 -34.27
CA THR A 166 41.34 26.44 -32.98
C THR A 166 40.61 25.84 -31.78
N LYS A 167 39.31 25.61 -31.91
CA LYS A 167 38.45 25.04 -30.83
C LYS A 167 37.93 23.64 -31.14
N ALA A 168 38.27 23.07 -32.28
CA ALA A 168 37.80 21.75 -32.72
C ALA A 168 38.13 20.64 -31.70
N LYS A 169 39.34 20.67 -31.11
CA LYS A 169 39.75 19.70 -30.07
C LYS A 169 38.89 19.80 -28.79
N GLN A 170 38.51 21.03 -28.39
CA GLN A 170 37.61 21.26 -27.23
C GLN A 170 36.19 20.79 -27.55
N ALA A 171 35.69 21.05 -28.74
CA ALA A 171 34.38 20.57 -29.16
C ALA A 171 34.31 19.02 -29.18
N GLN A 172 35.33 18.36 -29.70
CA GLN A 172 35.43 16.88 -29.67
C GLN A 172 35.47 16.33 -28.24
N SER A 173 36.19 16.97 -27.33
CA SER A 173 36.22 16.56 -25.91
C SER A 173 34.84 16.67 -25.27
N ARG A 174 34.07 17.71 -25.60
CA ARG A 174 32.71 17.91 -25.11
C ARG A 174 31.72 16.92 -25.69
N ILE A 175 31.86 16.53 -26.95
CA ILE A 175 31.07 15.46 -27.57
C ILE A 175 31.29 14.15 -26.82
N LYS A 176 32.55 13.77 -26.59
CA LYS A 176 32.88 12.56 -25.80
C LYS A 176 32.36 12.59 -24.37
N SER A 177 32.28 13.78 -23.75
CA SER A 177 31.69 13.96 -22.44
C SER A 177 30.19 13.70 -22.46
N LEU A 178 29.48 14.19 -23.48
CA LEU A 178 28.03 13.94 -23.68
C LEU A 178 27.75 12.46 -23.93
N GLU A 179 28.56 11.79 -24.75
CA GLU A 179 28.40 10.36 -25.06
C GLU A 179 28.60 9.44 -23.85
N ARG A 180 29.37 9.89 -22.85
CA ARG A 180 29.64 9.15 -21.60
C ARG A 180 28.68 9.49 -20.46
N MET A 181 27.84 10.50 -20.66
CA MET A 181 26.94 10.97 -19.61
C MET A 181 25.78 9.98 -19.44
N GLU A 182 25.65 9.44 -18.23
CA GLU A 182 24.45 8.66 -17.87
C GLU A 182 23.26 9.59 -17.76
N LEU A 183 22.21 9.31 -18.53
CA LEU A 183 21.01 10.14 -18.56
C LEU A 183 20.14 9.83 -17.34
N ILE A 184 19.84 10.87 -16.57
CA ILE A 184 18.90 10.82 -15.47
C ILE A 184 17.49 10.83 -16.08
N ALA A 185 16.68 9.82 -15.74
CA ALA A 185 15.30 9.80 -16.16
C ALA A 185 14.50 10.90 -15.43
N GLN A 186 13.56 11.50 -16.13
CA GLN A 186 12.60 12.42 -15.53
C GLN A 186 11.82 11.69 -14.42
N ALA A 187 11.60 12.37 -13.28
CA ALA A 187 10.76 11.80 -12.25
C ALA A 187 9.33 11.61 -12.77
N HIS A 188 8.83 10.38 -12.69
CA HIS A 188 7.42 10.10 -12.95
C HIS A 188 6.62 10.58 -11.75
N ILE A 189 6.20 11.83 -11.81
CA ILE A 189 5.19 12.35 -10.90
C ILE A 189 3.88 12.13 -11.63
N ASP A 190 3.00 11.31 -11.06
CA ASP A 190 1.64 11.17 -11.57
C ASP A 190 1.04 12.57 -11.68
N SER A 191 0.78 12.99 -12.91
CA SER A 191 0.19 14.31 -13.14
C SER A 191 -1.15 14.35 -12.42
N PRO A 192 -1.43 15.36 -11.59
CA PRO A 192 -2.72 15.48 -10.96
C PRO A 192 -3.78 15.49 -12.06
N PHE A 193 -4.69 14.52 -12.00
CA PHE A 193 -5.79 14.43 -12.97
C PHE A 193 -6.69 15.64 -12.75
N HIS A 194 -6.61 16.61 -13.66
CA HIS A 194 -7.50 17.75 -13.67
C HIS A 194 -8.72 17.43 -14.52
N PHE A 195 -9.83 17.30 -13.84
CA PHE A 195 -11.11 17.08 -14.46
C PHE A 195 -11.99 18.32 -14.25
N SER A 196 -12.55 18.86 -15.33
CA SER A 196 -13.53 19.94 -15.26
C SER A 196 -14.79 19.51 -15.98
N PHE A 197 -15.93 19.66 -15.32
CA PHE A 197 -17.21 19.53 -16.01
C PHE A 197 -17.40 20.74 -16.94
N GLY A 198 -17.78 20.48 -18.19
CA GLY A 198 -18.22 21.55 -19.07
C GLY A 198 -19.40 22.30 -18.44
N THR A 199 -19.37 23.62 -18.48
CA THR A 199 -20.51 24.43 -18.01
C THR A 199 -21.71 24.14 -18.93
N PRO A 200 -22.84 23.65 -18.40
CA PRO A 200 -24.02 23.40 -19.21
C PRO A 200 -24.55 24.72 -19.79
N GLU A 201 -24.91 24.70 -21.06
CA GLU A 201 -25.47 25.90 -21.77
C GLU A 201 -26.78 26.41 -21.13
N LYS A 202 -27.52 25.52 -20.48
CA LYS A 202 -28.74 25.85 -19.70
C LYS A 202 -28.78 25.02 -18.41
N LEU A 203 -29.01 25.68 -17.31
CA LEU A 203 -29.31 25.03 -16.04
C LEU A 203 -30.84 24.82 -15.95
N PRO A 204 -31.32 23.57 -15.76
CA PRO A 204 -32.74 23.35 -15.51
C PRO A 204 -33.15 23.99 -14.17
N ASN A 205 -34.32 24.56 -14.15
CA ASN A 205 -34.91 25.10 -12.92
C ASN A 205 -36.30 24.45 -12.69
N PRO A 206 -36.46 23.63 -11.66
CA PRO A 206 -35.46 23.25 -10.63
C PRO A 206 -34.42 22.24 -11.11
N MET A 207 -33.21 22.30 -10.57
CA MET A 207 -32.13 21.34 -10.86
C MET A 207 -32.42 19.92 -10.33
N LEU A 208 -33.24 19.82 -9.28
CA LEU A 208 -33.69 18.56 -8.69
C LEU A 208 -35.12 18.71 -8.21
N LYS A 209 -36.02 17.80 -8.62
CA LYS A 209 -37.41 17.70 -8.13
C LYS A 209 -37.60 16.30 -7.54
N LEU A 210 -37.88 16.19 -6.24
CA LEU A 210 -38.23 14.97 -5.56
C LEU A 210 -39.74 14.93 -5.39
N GLU A 211 -40.41 13.99 -6.02
CA GLU A 211 -41.83 13.69 -5.81
C GLU A 211 -41.96 12.51 -4.84
N LYS A 212 -42.90 12.64 -3.88
CA LYS A 212 -43.17 11.55 -2.90
C LYS A 212 -44.00 10.47 -3.52
#